data_feacfa10d2cff9a2faea688d732b656e
#
_entry.id   feacfa10d2cff9a2faea688d732b656e
#
_cell.length_a   1.000
_cell.length_b   1.000
_cell.length_c   1.000
_cell.angle_alpha   90.00
_cell.angle_beta   90.00
_cell.angle_gamma   90.00
#
_symmetry.space_group_name_H-M   'P 1'
#
loop_
_entity.id
_entity.type
_entity.pdbx_description
1 polymer ?
#
loop_
_entity_poly.entity_id
_entity_poly.type
_entity_poly.pdbx_seq_one_letter_code
_entity_poly.pdbx_strand_id
1 'polypeptide(L)'
;GWGDGIKYWGHAISDDLVHWREVEQALYPDELGPMWSGSAVIDHGHTSGLGDPDKPLLVTLYTAAGASPCQGLAYSNDRGRTLTKYEGNPVLPYIEAVNRDPKVIWYEPDQKWVMALYLDREDFALFESADLKSWTKIDDVTIPGCSECPEFFEIGIEGRPGETRWIFYGGNGRYQVGTFDGQQFTPESGPHRIHQGNCWDASQTFTNVPAEDGR
;
A
#
# COMPACT_ATOMS: atom_id res chain seq x y z
N GLY A 1 -15.37 7.91 -11.18
CA GLY A 1 -16.73 7.44 -10.95
C GLY A 1 -16.83 5.93 -10.97
N TRP A 2 -17.66 5.38 -10.13
CA TRP A 2 -17.99 3.96 -10.06
C TRP A 2 -18.84 3.58 -11.30
N GLY A 3 -18.20 3.34 -12.40
CA GLY A 3 -18.86 2.91 -13.65
C GLY A 3 -18.13 1.71 -14.24
N ASP A 4 -18.78 1.01 -15.17
CA ASP A 4 -18.23 -0.17 -15.86
C ASP A 4 -17.08 0.15 -16.84
N GLY A 5 -16.50 1.34 -16.72
CA GLY A 5 -15.40 1.79 -17.58
C GLY A 5 -14.05 1.20 -17.19
N ILE A 6 -13.14 1.16 -18.17
CA ILE A 6 -11.74 0.81 -17.96
C ILE A 6 -11.12 1.81 -16.97
N LYS A 7 -10.47 1.31 -15.91
CA LYS A 7 -9.86 2.12 -14.86
C LYS A 7 -8.36 2.29 -15.09
N TYR A 8 -7.88 3.47 -14.80
CA TYR A 8 -6.46 3.86 -14.84
C TYR A 8 -6.18 4.82 -13.68
N TRP A 9 -4.92 5.04 -13.34
CA TRP A 9 -4.59 5.99 -12.29
C TRP A 9 -4.63 7.41 -12.83
N GLY A 10 -5.53 8.22 -12.29
CA GLY A 10 -5.50 9.66 -12.43
C GLY A 10 -4.27 10.24 -11.74
N HIS A 11 -3.86 11.45 -12.15
CA HIS A 11 -2.66 12.08 -11.63
C HIS A 11 -2.87 13.57 -11.42
N ALA A 12 -2.51 14.03 -10.23
CA ALA A 12 -2.50 15.45 -9.90
C ALA A 12 -1.25 15.78 -9.07
N ILE A 13 -0.77 17.00 -9.20
CA ILE A 13 0.41 17.53 -8.51
C ILE A 13 0.02 18.76 -7.72
N SER A 14 0.52 18.87 -6.50
CA SER A 14 0.36 20.02 -5.61
C SER A 14 1.69 20.41 -4.98
N ASP A 15 1.87 21.70 -4.73
CA ASP A 15 3.01 22.24 -3.98
C ASP A 15 2.65 22.51 -2.50
N ASP A 16 1.34 22.48 -2.14
CA ASP A 16 0.84 22.86 -0.82
C ASP A 16 -0.21 21.88 -0.23
N LEU A 17 -0.53 20.79 -0.92
CA LEU A 17 -1.56 19.79 -0.60
C LEU A 17 -3.00 20.32 -0.57
N VAL A 18 -3.21 21.57 -0.97
CA VAL A 18 -4.53 22.24 -1.03
C VAL A 18 -4.92 22.55 -2.47
N HIS A 19 -4.01 23.10 -3.25
CA HIS A 19 -4.23 23.44 -4.64
C HIS A 19 -3.60 22.38 -5.55
N TRP A 20 -4.43 21.68 -6.29
CA TRP A 20 -4.02 20.56 -7.14
C TRP A 20 -4.18 20.91 -8.63
N ARG A 21 -3.19 20.51 -9.41
CA ARG A 21 -3.23 20.59 -10.86
C ARG A 21 -3.23 19.18 -11.44
N GLU A 22 -4.31 18.85 -12.13
CA GLU A 22 -4.40 17.60 -12.88
C GLU A 22 -3.39 17.58 -14.04
N VAL A 23 -2.76 16.45 -14.25
CA VAL A 23 -1.79 16.19 -15.30
C VAL A 23 -2.17 14.92 -16.06
N GLU A 24 -1.33 14.44 -16.97
CA GLU A 24 -1.58 13.20 -17.70
C GLU A 24 -1.67 12.01 -16.72
N GLN A 25 -2.52 11.02 -17.04
CA GLN A 25 -2.70 9.83 -16.21
C GLN A 25 -1.37 9.14 -15.91
N ALA A 26 -1.24 8.70 -14.66
CA ALA A 26 -0.01 8.07 -14.17
C ALA A 26 0.19 6.65 -14.72
N LEU A 27 -0.88 5.86 -14.78
CA LEU A 27 -0.83 4.46 -15.24
C LEU A 27 -2.05 4.14 -16.11
N TYR A 28 -1.80 3.49 -17.24
CA TYR A 28 -2.80 3.00 -18.16
C TYR A 28 -2.95 1.48 -18.08
N PRO A 29 -4.14 0.93 -18.39
CA PRO A 29 -4.35 -0.50 -18.58
C PRO A 29 -3.39 -1.12 -19.57
N ASP A 30 -3.11 -2.41 -19.38
CA ASP A 30 -2.33 -3.25 -20.29
C ASP A 30 -2.95 -4.65 -20.37
N GLU A 31 -2.20 -5.63 -20.86
CA GLU A 31 -2.64 -7.03 -20.96
C GLU A 31 -2.98 -7.69 -19.63
N LEU A 32 -2.44 -7.16 -18.50
CA LEU A 32 -2.78 -7.63 -17.15
C LEU A 32 -4.12 -7.10 -16.65
N GLY A 33 -4.66 -6.06 -17.29
CA GLY A 33 -5.99 -5.53 -17.02
C GLY A 33 -6.06 -4.06 -16.59
N PRO A 34 -7.22 -3.61 -16.12
CA PRO A 34 -7.42 -2.28 -15.58
C PRO A 34 -6.57 -2.02 -14.33
N MET A 35 -6.24 -0.74 -14.10
CA MET A 35 -5.43 -0.29 -12.96
C MET A 35 -6.34 0.00 -11.75
N TRP A 36 -6.32 -0.88 -10.76
CA TRP A 36 -6.99 -0.67 -9.49
C TRP A 36 -6.04 -0.10 -8.43
N SER A 37 -6.53 0.05 -7.20
CA SER A 37 -5.83 0.70 -6.10
C SER A 37 -4.47 0.08 -5.75
N GLY A 38 -3.70 0.82 -5.01
CA GLY A 38 -2.39 0.43 -4.53
C GLY A 38 -1.75 1.52 -3.68
N SER A 39 -0.45 1.47 -3.52
CA SER A 39 0.31 2.42 -2.72
C SER A 39 1.64 2.79 -3.35
N ALA A 40 2.31 3.79 -2.78
CA ALA A 40 3.61 4.25 -3.23
C ALA A 40 4.59 4.33 -2.06
N VAL A 41 5.86 4.05 -2.34
CA VAL A 41 6.98 4.18 -1.38
C VAL A 41 8.17 4.82 -2.07
N ILE A 42 9.08 5.41 -1.27
CA ILE A 42 10.41 5.80 -1.76
C ILE A 42 11.38 4.68 -1.41
N ASP A 43 12.02 4.11 -2.42
CA ASP A 43 13.09 3.13 -2.25
C ASP A 43 14.43 3.84 -2.04
N HIS A 44 14.64 4.33 -0.80
CA HIS A 44 15.86 5.07 -0.44
C HIS A 44 17.12 4.25 -0.60
N GLY A 45 17.05 2.95 -0.38
CA GLY A 45 18.17 2.03 -0.46
C GLY A 45 18.41 1.49 -1.87
N HIS A 46 17.59 1.86 -2.85
CA HIS A 46 17.62 1.27 -4.20
C HIS A 46 17.60 -0.27 -4.17
N THR A 47 16.87 -0.83 -3.23
CA THR A 47 16.78 -2.28 -3.00
C THR A 47 16.21 -3.02 -4.19
N SER A 48 15.33 -2.35 -4.94
CA SER A 48 14.72 -2.91 -6.16
C SER A 48 15.70 -2.99 -7.34
N GLY A 49 16.77 -2.20 -7.32
CA GLY A 49 17.70 -2.07 -8.45
C GLY A 49 17.04 -1.49 -9.71
N LEU A 50 15.90 -0.82 -9.57
CA LEU A 50 15.20 -0.17 -10.67
C LEU A 50 15.65 1.27 -10.85
N GLY A 51 15.41 1.80 -12.04
CA GLY A 51 15.65 3.21 -12.34
C GLY A 51 17.13 3.62 -12.31
N ASP A 52 17.35 4.91 -12.07
CA ASP A 52 18.66 5.55 -12.01
C ASP A 52 19.12 5.62 -10.52
N PRO A 53 20.21 4.96 -10.13
CA PRO A 53 20.65 4.91 -8.73
C PRO A 53 21.07 6.27 -8.18
N ASP A 54 21.36 7.25 -9.02
CA ASP A 54 21.78 8.59 -8.60
C ASP A 54 20.58 9.53 -8.33
N LYS A 55 19.34 9.02 -8.46
CA LYS A 55 18.11 9.79 -8.27
C LYS A 55 17.17 9.14 -7.28
N PRO A 56 16.37 9.93 -6.54
CA PRO A 56 15.30 9.35 -5.72
C PRO A 56 14.40 8.43 -6.55
N LEU A 57 14.10 7.26 -6.01
CA LEU A 57 13.30 6.26 -6.67
C LEU A 57 11.93 6.13 -5.97
N LEU A 58 10.88 6.59 -6.63
CA LEU A 58 9.51 6.31 -6.24
C LEU A 58 9.10 4.96 -6.85
N VAL A 59 8.57 4.07 -6.04
CA VAL A 59 8.01 2.79 -6.48
C VAL A 59 6.53 2.74 -6.12
N THR A 60 5.69 2.35 -7.07
CA THR A 60 4.27 2.13 -6.85
C THR A 60 3.94 0.66 -7.04
N LEU A 61 3.12 0.12 -6.14
CA LEU A 61 2.49 -1.18 -6.33
C LEU A 61 0.99 -0.96 -6.55
N TYR A 62 0.41 -1.69 -7.49
CA TYR A 62 -0.99 -1.54 -7.88
C TYR A 62 -1.60 -2.89 -8.21
N THR A 63 -2.92 -2.98 -8.15
CA THR A 63 -3.62 -4.17 -8.64
C THR A 63 -3.95 -4.02 -10.11
N ALA A 64 -3.48 -4.96 -10.92
CA ALA A 64 -3.93 -5.16 -12.30
C ALA A 64 -5.13 -6.12 -12.27
N ALA A 65 -6.33 -5.59 -12.56
CA ALA A 65 -7.60 -6.27 -12.30
C ALA A 65 -8.16 -6.95 -13.57
N GLY A 66 -7.36 -7.81 -14.18
CA GLY A 66 -7.81 -8.68 -15.27
C GLY A 66 -8.62 -9.87 -14.78
N ALA A 67 -8.72 -10.92 -15.60
CA ALA A 67 -9.44 -12.15 -15.24
C ALA A 67 -8.87 -12.85 -13.99
N SER A 68 -7.61 -12.65 -13.71
CA SER A 68 -6.89 -13.14 -12.52
C SER A 68 -6.14 -11.95 -11.90
N PRO A 69 -6.75 -11.23 -10.94
CA PRO A 69 -6.15 -10.05 -10.35
C PRO A 69 -4.76 -10.34 -9.76
N CYS A 70 -3.78 -9.51 -10.09
CA CYS A 70 -2.39 -9.66 -9.66
C CYS A 70 -1.80 -8.31 -9.27
N GLN A 71 -0.64 -8.29 -8.60
CA GLN A 71 -0.02 -7.03 -8.21
C GLN A 71 1.12 -6.68 -9.17
N GLY A 72 1.04 -5.49 -9.71
CA GLY A 72 2.05 -4.92 -10.57
C GLY A 72 2.88 -3.85 -9.87
N LEU A 73 4.03 -3.54 -10.46
CA LEU A 73 4.95 -2.51 -10.01
C LEU A 73 5.22 -1.51 -11.15
N ALA A 74 5.28 -0.23 -10.79
CA ALA A 74 5.83 0.81 -11.64
C ALA A 74 6.75 1.73 -10.81
N TYR A 75 7.64 2.46 -11.48
CA TYR A 75 8.63 3.29 -10.80
C TYR A 75 8.87 4.62 -11.51
N SER A 76 9.46 5.57 -10.79
CA SER A 76 9.77 6.91 -11.27
C SER A 76 11.05 7.45 -10.65
N ASN A 77 11.89 8.11 -11.47
CA ASN A 77 13.03 8.90 -11.02
C ASN A 77 12.83 10.42 -11.16
N ASP A 78 11.63 10.86 -11.50
CA ASP A 78 11.28 12.28 -11.71
C ASP A 78 10.25 12.80 -10.70
N ARG A 79 10.24 12.19 -9.50
CA ARG A 79 9.31 12.51 -8.39
C ARG A 79 7.85 12.22 -8.76
N GLY A 80 7.62 11.10 -9.45
CA GLY A 80 6.29 10.65 -9.81
C GLY A 80 5.65 11.37 -10.98
N ARG A 81 6.37 12.24 -11.72
CA ARG A 81 5.80 12.92 -12.88
C ARG A 81 5.51 11.98 -14.04
N THR A 82 6.37 10.98 -14.19
CA THR A 82 6.15 9.87 -15.11
C THR A 82 6.38 8.54 -14.38
N LEU A 83 5.59 7.52 -14.72
CA LEU A 83 5.72 6.18 -14.19
C LEU A 83 6.06 5.20 -15.31
N THR A 84 7.07 4.36 -15.07
CA THR A 84 7.46 3.27 -15.97
C THR A 84 7.04 1.95 -15.33
N LYS A 85 6.21 1.16 -16.01
CA LYS A 85 5.87 -0.18 -15.55
C LYS A 85 7.08 -1.11 -15.58
N TYR A 86 7.21 -1.93 -14.56
CA TYR A 86 8.28 -2.93 -14.50
C TYR A 86 8.03 -4.04 -15.54
N GLU A 87 9.05 -4.36 -16.33
CA GLU A 87 8.93 -5.35 -17.43
C GLU A 87 8.65 -6.78 -16.91
N GLY A 88 9.07 -7.08 -15.67
CA GLY A 88 8.84 -8.37 -15.02
C GLY A 88 7.50 -8.51 -14.31
N ASN A 89 6.54 -7.59 -14.52
CA ASN A 89 5.19 -7.73 -13.95
C ASN A 89 4.48 -9.00 -14.42
N PRO A 90 3.61 -9.61 -13.56
CA PRO A 90 3.29 -9.18 -12.20
C PRO A 90 4.38 -9.56 -11.19
N VAL A 91 4.61 -8.69 -10.17
CA VAL A 91 5.53 -8.99 -9.06
C VAL A 91 4.91 -9.92 -8.01
N LEU A 92 3.60 -9.98 -7.92
CA LEU A 92 2.86 -10.96 -7.15
C LEU A 92 1.70 -11.48 -8.02
N PRO A 93 1.74 -12.76 -8.45
CA PRO A 93 0.70 -13.35 -9.29
C PRO A 93 -0.62 -13.47 -8.52
N TYR A 94 -1.68 -13.85 -9.25
CA TYR A 94 -2.98 -14.17 -8.67
C TYR A 94 -2.85 -15.17 -7.52
N ILE A 95 -3.51 -14.88 -6.41
CA ILE A 95 -3.55 -15.74 -5.23
C ILE A 95 -4.93 -16.38 -5.12
N GLU A 96 -5.97 -15.59 -4.91
CA GLU A 96 -7.34 -16.08 -4.76
C GLU A 96 -8.36 -14.94 -4.94
N ALA A 97 -9.61 -15.33 -5.16
CA ALA A 97 -10.78 -14.46 -5.24
C ALA A 97 -10.53 -13.16 -6.03
N VAL A 98 -10.59 -12.02 -5.36
CA VAL A 98 -10.37 -10.70 -5.94
C VAL A 98 -9.28 -9.94 -5.18
N ASN A 99 -8.19 -10.63 -4.86
CA ASN A 99 -7.05 -10.07 -4.15
C ASN A 99 -6.59 -8.73 -4.74
N ARG A 100 -6.45 -7.69 -3.90
CA ARG A 100 -6.22 -6.31 -4.35
C ARG A 100 -5.70 -5.37 -3.28
N ASP A 101 -5.40 -4.14 -3.68
CA ASP A 101 -5.12 -2.98 -2.85
C ASP A 101 -3.83 -3.15 -2.02
N PRO A 102 -2.65 -3.37 -2.65
CA PRO A 102 -1.41 -3.57 -1.92
C PRO A 102 -0.98 -2.29 -1.20
N LYS A 103 -0.80 -2.38 0.13
CA LYS A 103 -0.16 -1.36 0.96
C LYS A 103 1.24 -1.81 1.33
N VAL A 104 2.24 -1.05 0.94
CA VAL A 104 3.65 -1.38 1.18
C VAL A 104 4.28 -0.39 2.14
N ILE A 105 5.10 -0.91 3.06
CA ILE A 105 5.89 -0.15 4.01
C ILE A 105 7.33 -0.70 4.07
N TRP A 106 8.26 0.12 4.52
CA TRP A 106 9.59 -0.33 4.93
C TRP A 106 9.59 -0.74 6.40
N TYR A 107 10.03 -1.96 6.70
CA TYR A 107 10.20 -2.45 8.07
C TYR A 107 11.67 -2.37 8.46
N GLU A 108 12.00 -1.31 9.19
CA GLU A 108 13.37 -0.94 9.54
C GLU A 108 14.12 -2.01 10.35
N PRO A 109 13.50 -2.69 11.35
CA PRO A 109 14.24 -3.65 12.16
C PRO A 109 14.89 -4.78 11.36
N ASP A 110 14.25 -5.27 10.31
CA ASP A 110 14.73 -6.38 9.47
C ASP A 110 15.25 -5.91 8.11
N GLN A 111 15.26 -4.60 7.84
CA GLN A 111 15.69 -4.01 6.56
C GLN A 111 14.99 -4.66 5.37
N LYS A 112 13.66 -4.72 5.40
CA LYS A 112 12.82 -5.35 4.38
C LYS A 112 11.53 -4.57 4.10
N TRP A 113 10.91 -4.87 2.99
CA TRP A 113 9.58 -4.40 2.64
C TRP A 113 8.52 -5.35 3.20
N VAL A 114 7.42 -4.79 3.68
CA VAL A 114 6.24 -5.53 4.08
C VAL A 114 5.03 -5.00 3.31
N MET A 115 4.24 -5.90 2.74
CA MET A 115 3.01 -5.58 2.03
C MET A 115 1.82 -6.20 2.75
N ALA A 116 0.82 -5.38 3.08
CA ALA A 116 -0.50 -5.84 3.44
C ALA A 116 -1.36 -5.88 2.17
N LEU A 117 -2.05 -7.00 1.94
CA LEU A 117 -2.89 -7.23 0.77
C LEU A 117 -4.25 -7.77 1.21
N TYR A 118 -5.33 -7.21 0.67
CA TYR A 118 -6.66 -7.80 0.81
C TYR A 118 -6.80 -9.04 -0.08
N LEU A 119 -7.36 -10.11 0.46
CA LEU A 119 -7.59 -11.36 -0.25
C LEU A 119 -9.07 -11.56 -0.61
N ASP A 120 -9.91 -11.82 0.38
CA ASP A 120 -11.35 -12.03 0.22
C ASP A 120 -12.10 -11.78 1.54
N ARG A 121 -13.36 -11.35 1.46
CA ARG A 121 -14.25 -11.15 2.62
C ARG A 121 -13.64 -10.30 3.73
N GLU A 122 -13.14 -10.91 4.79
CA GLU A 122 -12.54 -10.30 5.97
C GLU A 122 -11.04 -10.63 6.09
N ASP A 123 -10.50 -11.30 5.07
CA ASP A 123 -9.16 -11.87 5.09
C ASP A 123 -8.16 -11.01 4.32
N PHE A 124 -7.03 -10.85 4.94
CA PHE A 124 -5.85 -10.14 4.45
C PHE A 124 -4.62 -11.04 4.62
N ALA A 125 -3.54 -10.71 3.94
CA ALA A 125 -2.26 -11.35 4.17
C ALA A 125 -1.14 -10.32 4.24
N LEU A 126 -0.08 -10.67 4.98
CA LEU A 126 1.18 -9.96 4.98
C LEU A 126 2.20 -10.72 4.15
N PHE A 127 2.99 -9.97 3.38
CA PHE A 127 4.08 -10.50 2.56
C PHE A 127 5.35 -9.73 2.88
N GLU A 128 6.50 -10.35 2.73
CA GLU A 128 7.81 -9.71 2.82
C GLU A 128 8.54 -9.73 1.49
N SER A 129 9.43 -8.76 1.28
CA SER A 129 10.30 -8.67 0.12
C SER A 129 11.60 -7.94 0.47
N ALA A 130 12.71 -8.40 -0.09
CA ALA A 130 13.97 -7.69 -0.02
C ALA A 130 14.15 -6.66 -1.16
N ASP A 131 13.36 -6.78 -2.25
CA ASP A 131 13.61 -6.10 -3.51
C ASP A 131 12.36 -5.49 -4.18
N LEU A 132 11.19 -5.50 -3.53
CA LEU A 132 9.90 -5.06 -4.06
C LEU A 132 9.39 -5.89 -5.27
N LYS A 133 10.16 -6.82 -5.78
CA LYS A 133 9.86 -7.60 -6.99
C LYS A 133 9.48 -9.05 -6.69
N SER A 134 9.99 -9.58 -5.58
CA SER A 134 9.77 -10.96 -5.16
C SER A 134 9.15 -10.97 -3.77
N TRP A 135 7.96 -11.55 -3.64
CA TRP A 135 7.18 -11.50 -2.40
C TRP A 135 6.92 -12.89 -1.85
N THR A 136 7.12 -13.04 -0.54
CA THR A 136 6.82 -14.27 0.21
C THR A 136 5.77 -13.98 1.26
N LYS A 137 4.70 -14.78 1.31
CA LYS A 137 3.68 -14.64 2.36
C LYS A 137 4.26 -15.02 3.72
N ILE A 138 4.02 -14.17 4.72
CA ILE A 138 4.49 -14.35 6.10
C ILE A 138 3.36 -14.54 7.10
N ASP A 139 2.17 -13.94 6.84
CA ASP A 139 1.05 -14.04 7.78
C ASP A 139 -0.31 -13.99 7.07
N ASP A 140 -1.32 -14.61 7.69
CA ASP A 140 -2.73 -14.48 7.33
C ASP A 140 -3.46 -13.73 8.46
N VAL A 141 -4.16 -12.66 8.13
CA VAL A 141 -4.84 -11.79 9.09
C VAL A 141 -6.32 -11.67 8.78
N THR A 142 -7.18 -12.00 9.73
CA THR A 142 -8.62 -11.80 9.63
C THR A 142 -9.05 -10.63 10.52
N ILE A 143 -9.78 -9.66 9.96
CA ILE A 143 -10.32 -8.53 10.70
C ILE A 143 -11.85 -8.56 10.58
N PRO A 144 -12.58 -9.06 11.58
CA PRO A 144 -14.03 -9.24 11.50
C PRO A 144 -14.78 -7.96 11.12
N GLY A 145 -15.62 -8.04 10.10
CA GLY A 145 -16.40 -6.94 9.55
C GLY A 145 -15.58 -5.94 8.74
N CYS A 146 -14.35 -6.27 8.36
CA CYS A 146 -13.44 -5.44 7.57
C CYS A 146 -13.30 -5.96 6.14
N SER A 147 -13.00 -5.08 5.21
CA SER A 147 -12.74 -5.46 3.82
C SER A 147 -11.92 -4.40 3.10
N GLU A 148 -11.22 -4.82 2.04
CA GLU A 148 -10.54 -3.94 1.06
C GLU A 148 -9.52 -2.96 1.64
N CYS A 149 -8.75 -2.33 0.78
CA CYS A 149 -7.89 -1.18 1.06
C CYS A 149 -7.17 -1.26 2.41
N PRO A 150 -6.29 -2.25 2.63
CA PRO A 150 -5.59 -2.40 3.90
C PRO A 150 -4.66 -1.22 4.17
N GLU A 151 -4.57 -0.85 5.44
CA GLU A 151 -3.54 0.01 5.99
C GLU A 151 -2.82 -0.70 7.12
N PHE A 152 -1.50 -0.61 7.11
CA PHE A 152 -0.65 -1.27 8.09
C PHE A 152 0.53 -0.38 8.45
N PHE A 153 0.59 0.06 9.71
CA PHE A 153 1.63 1.00 10.15
C PHE A 153 1.83 0.96 11.67
N GLU A 154 3.00 1.41 12.09
CA GLU A 154 3.34 1.61 13.49
C GLU A 154 3.00 3.03 13.94
N ILE A 155 2.51 3.18 15.18
CA ILE A 155 2.19 4.46 15.78
C ILE A 155 2.61 4.50 17.25
N GLY A 156 3.11 5.67 17.70
CA GLY A 156 3.44 5.92 19.10
C GLY A 156 2.21 6.00 19.99
N ILE A 157 2.34 5.56 21.24
CA ILE A 157 1.27 5.67 22.24
C ILE A 157 1.37 7.02 22.93
N GLU A 158 0.28 7.80 22.90
CA GLU A 158 0.21 9.08 23.58
C GLU A 158 0.51 8.93 25.08
N GLY A 159 1.40 9.78 25.62
CA GLY A 159 1.81 9.77 27.01
C GLY A 159 2.78 8.64 27.39
N ARG A 160 3.25 7.82 26.43
CA ARG A 160 4.21 6.74 26.65
C ARG A 160 5.39 6.83 25.67
N PRO A 161 6.35 7.72 25.90
CA PRO A 161 7.49 7.89 25.01
C PRO A 161 8.25 6.57 24.77
N GLY A 162 8.48 6.22 23.50
CA GLY A 162 9.19 5.02 23.10
C GLY A 162 8.34 3.74 23.05
N GLU A 163 7.06 3.80 23.48
CA GLU A 163 6.14 2.69 23.27
C GLU A 163 5.34 2.89 21.98
N THR A 164 5.22 1.83 21.18
CA THR A 164 4.49 1.83 19.91
C THR A 164 3.50 0.69 19.84
N ARG A 165 2.56 0.80 18.93
CA ARG A 165 1.67 -0.29 18.51
C ARG A 165 1.50 -0.25 17.00
N TRP A 166 1.18 -1.40 16.47
CA TRP A 166 0.81 -1.56 15.08
C TRP A 166 -0.70 -1.47 14.92
N ILE A 167 -1.11 -0.76 13.88
CA ILE A 167 -2.50 -0.64 13.47
C ILE A 167 -2.66 -1.39 12.15
N PHE A 168 -3.66 -2.27 12.11
CA PHE A 168 -4.11 -2.88 10.87
C PHE A 168 -5.59 -2.55 10.66
N TYR A 169 -5.93 -1.84 9.60
CA TYR A 169 -7.32 -1.56 9.26
C TYR A 169 -7.60 -1.75 7.77
N GLY A 170 -8.88 -1.80 7.39
CA GLY A 170 -9.31 -1.85 6.01
C GLY A 170 -10.27 -0.73 5.62
N GLY A 171 -10.69 -0.72 4.37
CA GLY A 171 -11.38 0.39 3.72
C GLY A 171 -12.61 0.92 4.43
N ASN A 172 -13.36 0.07 5.11
CA ASN A 172 -14.57 0.45 5.87
C ASN A 172 -14.28 0.98 7.29
N GLY A 173 -13.02 1.20 7.65
CA GLY A 173 -12.62 1.80 8.93
C GLY A 173 -12.74 0.90 10.15
N ARG A 174 -12.77 -0.43 9.97
CA ARG A 174 -12.56 -1.40 11.05
C ARG A 174 -11.07 -1.62 11.24
N TYR A 175 -10.60 -1.63 12.51
CA TYR A 175 -9.17 -1.80 12.78
C TYR A 175 -8.89 -2.64 14.03
N GLN A 176 -7.73 -3.26 14.02
CA GLN A 176 -7.12 -3.92 15.17
C GLN A 176 -5.86 -3.17 15.61
N VAL A 177 -5.59 -3.20 16.89
CA VAL A 177 -4.35 -2.72 17.50
C VAL A 177 -3.58 -3.93 18.00
N GLY A 178 -2.28 -3.99 17.74
CA GLY A 178 -1.46 -5.13 18.11
C GLY A 178 0.03 -4.87 18.05
N THR A 179 0.79 -5.94 17.94
CA THR A 179 2.24 -5.93 17.74
C THR A 179 2.59 -6.64 16.44
N PHE A 180 3.71 -6.28 15.85
CA PHE A 180 4.28 -6.95 14.68
C PHE A 180 5.77 -7.19 14.93
N ASP A 181 6.21 -8.42 14.76
CA ASP A 181 7.58 -8.86 15.02
C ASP A 181 8.42 -9.02 13.75
N GLY A 182 7.90 -8.54 12.63
CA GLY A 182 8.49 -8.70 11.30
C GLY A 182 7.97 -9.93 10.55
N GLN A 183 7.31 -10.87 11.22
CA GLN A 183 6.76 -12.08 10.61
C GLN A 183 5.25 -12.20 10.84
N GLN A 184 4.78 -11.83 12.01
CA GLN A 184 3.38 -12.02 12.41
C GLN A 184 2.80 -10.76 13.06
N PHE A 185 1.57 -10.41 12.68
CA PHE A 185 0.76 -9.44 13.38
C PHE A 185 -0.07 -10.13 14.46
N THR A 186 0.16 -9.77 15.72
CA THR A 186 -0.59 -10.30 16.86
C THR A 186 -1.55 -9.24 17.37
N PRO A 187 -2.86 -9.36 17.14
CA PRO A 187 -3.84 -8.40 17.64
C PRO A 187 -3.97 -8.48 19.16
N GLU A 188 -3.92 -7.31 19.81
CA GLU A 188 -4.15 -7.15 21.27
C GLU A 188 -5.56 -6.67 21.56
N SER A 189 -6.17 -5.90 20.62
CA SER A 189 -7.55 -5.41 20.77
C SER A 189 -8.20 -5.12 19.41
N GLY A 190 -9.54 -5.09 19.42
CA GLY A 190 -10.36 -4.83 18.23
C GLY A 190 -11.22 -6.05 17.86
N PRO A 191 -11.95 -5.97 16.71
CA PRO A 191 -11.95 -4.83 15.81
C PRO A 191 -12.68 -3.62 16.37
N HIS A 192 -12.06 -2.47 16.30
CA HIS A 192 -12.64 -1.17 16.65
C HIS A 192 -13.18 -0.45 15.41
N ARG A 193 -13.81 0.71 15.60
CA ARG A 193 -14.28 1.56 14.53
C ARG A 193 -13.58 2.92 14.59
N ILE A 194 -12.94 3.33 13.50
CA ILE A 194 -12.15 4.56 13.44
C ILE A 194 -13.00 5.83 13.32
N HIS A 195 -14.24 5.70 12.88
CA HIS A 195 -15.12 6.84 12.59
C HIS A 195 -16.52 6.68 13.19
N GLN A 196 -17.23 7.80 13.33
CA GLN A 196 -18.60 7.86 13.83
C GLN A 196 -19.64 8.18 12.74
N GLY A 197 -19.16 8.57 11.56
CA GLY A 197 -20.00 8.94 10.41
C GLY A 197 -20.33 7.75 9.51
N ASN A 198 -20.77 8.06 8.31
CA ASN A 198 -21.16 7.09 7.27
C ASN A 198 -20.43 7.31 5.93
N CYS A 199 -19.39 8.14 5.91
CA CYS A 199 -18.66 8.53 4.69
C CYS A 199 -17.19 8.11 4.70
N TRP A 200 -16.78 7.29 5.67
CA TRP A 200 -15.42 6.77 5.70
C TRP A 200 -15.30 5.61 4.71
N ASP A 201 -14.34 5.74 3.82
CA ASP A 201 -14.02 4.69 2.86
C ASP A 201 -12.58 4.84 2.35
N ALA A 202 -11.85 3.72 2.28
CA ALA A 202 -10.56 3.57 1.58
C ALA A 202 -9.51 4.66 1.88
N SER A 203 -9.42 5.10 3.13
CA SER A 203 -8.40 6.09 3.53
C SER A 203 -7.01 5.49 3.51
N GLN A 204 -6.01 6.33 3.24
CA GLN A 204 -4.60 5.95 3.30
C GLN A 204 -3.81 6.94 4.16
N THR A 205 -2.79 6.41 4.84
CA THR A 205 -1.80 7.22 5.54
C THR A 205 -0.73 7.72 4.57
N PHE A 206 -0.19 8.91 4.83
CA PHE A 206 1.00 9.39 4.12
C PHE A 206 2.24 8.64 4.59
N THR A 207 3.12 8.30 3.66
CA THR A 207 4.46 7.74 3.92
C THR A 207 5.54 8.79 3.65
N ASN A 208 6.73 8.59 4.19
CA ASN A 208 7.88 9.49 4.02
C ASN A 208 7.61 10.95 4.44
N VAL A 209 6.78 11.14 5.46
CA VAL A 209 6.57 12.47 6.06
C VAL A 209 7.82 12.84 6.84
N PRO A 210 8.43 14.03 6.61
CA PRO A 210 9.61 14.46 7.33
C PRO A 210 9.36 14.51 8.85
N ALA A 211 10.35 14.06 9.63
CA ALA A 211 10.22 14.01 11.10
C ALA A 211 9.99 15.39 11.73
N GLU A 212 10.48 16.46 11.11
CA GLU A 212 10.26 17.83 11.52
C GLU A 212 8.81 18.31 11.39
N ASP A 213 8.00 17.64 10.59
CA ASP A 213 6.57 17.93 10.49
C ASP A 213 5.76 17.41 11.68
N GLY A 214 6.39 16.69 12.63
CA GLY A 214 5.78 16.25 13.88
C GLY A 214 4.71 15.18 13.73
N ARG A 215 4.83 14.33 12.72
CA ARG A 215 3.86 13.27 12.39
C ARG A 215 4.48 11.88 12.48
#